data_a22497ad3b05147d8be8ccf0c94e141f
#
_entry.id   a22497ad3b05147d8be8ccf0c94e141f
#
_cell.length_a   1.000
_cell.length_b   1.000
_cell.length_c   1.000
_cell.angle_alpha   90.00
_cell.angle_beta   90.00
_cell.angle_gamma   90.00
#
_symmetry.space_group_name_H-M   'P 1'
#
loop_
_entity.id
_entity.type
_entity.pdbx_description
1 polymer ?
#
loop_
_entity_poly.entity_id
_entity_poly.type
_entity_poly.pdbx_seq_one_letter_code
_entity_poly.pdbx_strand_id
1 'polypeptide(L)'
;MRVLQITAYSGWGCTGRIAVGIHNALINQNQECAIAWGRVNTAADAVMTVKIGNKFDQNMHGLYTRITDKCGFGSRATTRKFLKEIDEYAPDLIQLHIMHGYYINLEILFEHIKKKNIPVVWTFHDCWAFTGHCPYFDLIHCEKWKTGCYDCEQKRHHPTSLIFDNSKWNWEKKKELFTEIPDLTIVTPSKWLAGLVKQSFISNACI
;
A
#
# COMPACT_ATOMS: atom_id res chain seq x y z
N MET A 1 -4.30 -6.73 -21.85
CA MET A 1 -3.50 -6.20 -20.73
C MET A 1 -3.82 -7.01 -19.48
N ARG A 2 -2.82 -7.41 -18.72
CA ARG A 2 -2.97 -8.12 -17.43
C ARG A 2 -2.71 -7.15 -16.29
N VAL A 3 -3.70 -6.93 -15.42
CA VAL A 3 -3.62 -6.05 -14.27
C VAL A 3 -3.60 -6.87 -12.99
N LEU A 4 -2.60 -6.63 -12.11
CA LEU A 4 -2.57 -7.19 -10.77
C LEU A 4 -2.90 -6.10 -9.76
N GLN A 5 -4.04 -6.21 -9.09
CA GLN A 5 -4.36 -5.33 -7.97
C GLN A 5 -3.76 -5.91 -6.68
N ILE A 6 -3.10 -5.09 -5.86
CA ILE A 6 -2.56 -5.48 -4.54
C ILE A 6 -3.24 -4.64 -3.47
N THR A 7 -3.91 -5.30 -2.52
CA THR A 7 -4.72 -4.63 -1.51
C THR A 7 -4.77 -5.42 -0.19
N ALA A 8 -5.10 -4.77 0.90
CA ALA A 8 -5.40 -5.47 2.15
C ALA A 8 -6.75 -6.22 2.09
N TYR A 9 -7.71 -5.71 1.32
CA TYR A 9 -9.10 -6.19 1.32
C TYR A 9 -9.59 -6.43 -0.11
N SER A 10 -10.32 -7.54 -0.32
CA SER A 10 -11.04 -7.85 -1.55
C SER A 10 -12.52 -8.04 -1.23
N GLY A 11 -13.40 -7.24 -1.84
CA GLY A 11 -14.86 -7.27 -1.60
C GLY A 11 -15.31 -6.68 -0.26
N TRP A 12 -14.45 -6.62 0.75
CA TRP A 12 -14.79 -6.15 2.09
C TRP A 12 -14.52 -4.65 2.27
N GLY A 13 -15.45 -3.95 2.93
CA GLY A 13 -15.35 -2.51 3.16
C GLY A 13 -15.43 -1.67 1.88
N CYS A 14 -15.19 -0.37 1.98
CA CYS A 14 -15.22 0.54 0.83
C CYS A 14 -14.07 0.25 -0.15
N THR A 15 -12.84 0.10 0.34
CA THR A 15 -11.65 -0.12 -0.49
C THR A 15 -11.66 -1.47 -1.21
N GLY A 16 -12.11 -2.54 -0.53
CA GLY A 16 -12.25 -3.86 -1.15
C GLY A 16 -13.33 -3.90 -2.23
N ARG A 17 -14.43 -3.14 -2.06
CA ARG A 17 -15.47 -3.00 -3.09
C ARG A 17 -14.98 -2.21 -4.30
N ILE A 18 -14.13 -1.18 -4.09
CA ILE A 18 -13.49 -0.45 -5.18
C ILE A 18 -12.60 -1.40 -5.99
N ALA A 19 -11.77 -2.22 -5.34
CA ALA A 19 -10.91 -3.18 -6.03
C ALA A 19 -11.73 -4.17 -6.89
N VAL A 20 -12.84 -4.71 -6.36
CA VAL A 20 -13.73 -5.59 -7.12
C VAL A 20 -14.43 -4.84 -8.26
N GLY A 21 -14.84 -3.59 -8.03
CA GLY A 21 -15.45 -2.75 -9.07
C GLY A 21 -14.50 -2.52 -10.25
N ILE A 22 -13.22 -2.23 -9.97
CA ILE A 22 -12.19 -2.07 -10.99
C ILE A 22 -11.94 -3.41 -11.71
N HIS A 23 -11.84 -4.53 -10.98
CA HIS A 23 -11.74 -5.86 -11.58
C HIS A 23 -12.85 -6.10 -12.60
N ASN A 24 -14.11 -5.91 -12.20
CA ASN A 24 -15.26 -6.14 -13.07
C ASN A 24 -15.24 -5.22 -14.29
N ALA A 25 -14.86 -3.95 -14.12
CA ALA A 25 -14.75 -3.00 -15.24
C ALA A 25 -13.67 -3.43 -16.25
N LEU A 26 -12.52 -3.94 -15.77
CA LEU A 26 -11.46 -4.44 -16.64
C LEU A 26 -11.90 -5.71 -17.40
N ILE A 27 -12.52 -6.67 -16.71
CA ILE A 27 -13.06 -7.88 -17.35
C ILE A 27 -14.08 -7.54 -18.42
N ASN A 28 -14.98 -6.59 -18.17
CA ASN A 28 -15.98 -6.13 -19.17
C ASN A 28 -15.33 -5.45 -20.40
N GLN A 29 -14.08 -5.00 -20.27
CA GLN A 29 -13.28 -4.46 -21.37
C GLN A 29 -12.33 -5.50 -21.98
N ASN A 30 -12.57 -6.80 -21.75
CA ASN A 30 -11.73 -7.90 -22.21
C ASN A 30 -10.27 -7.81 -21.76
N GLN A 31 -10.01 -7.23 -20.55
CA GLN A 31 -8.72 -7.23 -19.92
C GLN A 31 -8.66 -8.34 -18.85
N GLU A 32 -7.48 -8.86 -18.59
CA GLU A 32 -7.26 -9.80 -17.49
C GLU A 32 -6.99 -9.02 -16.19
N CYS A 33 -7.60 -9.45 -15.11
CA CYS A 33 -7.37 -8.81 -13.80
C CYS A 33 -7.42 -9.84 -12.67
N ALA A 34 -6.43 -9.78 -11.78
CA ALA A 34 -6.41 -10.53 -10.53
C ALA A 34 -6.28 -9.59 -9.33
N ILE A 35 -6.82 -9.98 -8.18
CA ILE A 35 -6.72 -9.24 -6.91
C ILE A 35 -5.89 -10.04 -5.91
N ALA A 36 -4.68 -9.58 -5.60
CA ALA A 36 -3.88 -10.09 -4.51
C ALA A 36 -4.27 -9.39 -3.20
N TRP A 37 -4.70 -10.18 -2.22
CA TRP A 37 -5.25 -9.66 -0.96
C TRP A 37 -4.56 -10.21 0.28
N GLY A 38 -4.44 -9.36 1.32
CA GLY A 38 -3.70 -9.71 2.53
C GLY A 38 -4.56 -10.07 3.74
N ARG A 39 -5.72 -9.45 3.94
CA ARG A 39 -6.48 -9.50 5.20
C ARG A 39 -7.80 -10.25 5.10
N VAL A 40 -8.71 -9.73 4.30
CA VAL A 40 -10.07 -10.26 4.16
C VAL A 40 -10.45 -10.32 2.68
N ASN A 41 -11.07 -11.43 2.29
CA ASN A 41 -11.70 -11.57 0.99
C ASN A 41 -13.16 -11.98 1.17
N THR A 42 -14.06 -11.23 0.58
CA THR A 42 -15.48 -11.51 0.46
C THR A 42 -15.98 -11.30 -0.98
N ALA A 43 -15.03 -11.26 -1.95
CA ALA A 43 -15.39 -11.19 -3.36
C ALA A 43 -16.08 -12.48 -3.80
N ALA A 44 -16.93 -12.38 -4.83
CA ALA A 44 -17.55 -13.55 -5.43
C ALA A 44 -16.52 -14.50 -6.06
N ASP A 45 -16.83 -15.78 -6.17
CA ASP A 45 -15.95 -16.81 -6.71
C ASP A 45 -15.49 -16.54 -8.16
N ALA A 46 -16.27 -15.77 -8.92
CA ALA A 46 -15.92 -15.34 -10.28
C ALA A 46 -14.73 -14.35 -10.31
N VAL A 47 -14.38 -13.74 -9.18
CA VAL A 47 -13.26 -12.80 -9.10
C VAL A 47 -11.96 -13.58 -8.88
N MET A 48 -11.02 -13.49 -9.82
CA MET A 48 -9.71 -14.10 -9.66
C MET A 48 -8.95 -13.45 -8.48
N THR A 49 -8.67 -14.21 -7.44
CA THR A 49 -8.01 -13.70 -6.24
C THR A 49 -6.80 -14.54 -5.85
N VAL A 50 -5.78 -13.87 -5.30
CA VAL A 50 -4.55 -14.47 -4.78
C VAL A 50 -4.36 -14.04 -3.32
N LYS A 51 -4.14 -14.97 -2.42
CA LYS A 51 -3.95 -14.66 -0.99
C LYS A 51 -2.48 -14.42 -0.66
N ILE A 52 -2.16 -13.27 -0.08
CA ILE A 52 -0.82 -12.95 0.40
C ILE A 52 -0.67 -13.36 1.87
N GLY A 53 0.09 -14.42 2.12
CA GLY A 53 0.38 -14.90 3.48
C GLY A 53 -0.81 -15.50 4.22
N ASN A 54 -0.67 -15.60 5.50
CA ASN A 54 -1.66 -16.20 6.38
C ASN A 54 -1.88 -15.36 7.66
N LYS A 55 -2.79 -15.79 8.53
CA LYS A 55 -3.12 -15.07 9.76
C LYS A 55 -1.95 -14.97 10.75
N PHE A 56 -1.09 -15.98 10.79
CA PHE A 56 0.11 -15.97 11.63
C PHE A 56 1.10 -14.89 11.15
N ASP A 57 1.38 -14.82 9.84
CA ASP A 57 2.24 -13.78 9.26
C ASP A 57 1.72 -12.37 9.58
N GLN A 58 0.40 -12.18 9.46
CA GLN A 58 -0.25 -10.89 9.78
C GLN A 58 -0.10 -10.52 11.26
N ASN A 59 -0.29 -11.49 12.17
CA ASN A 59 -0.15 -11.27 13.61
C ASN A 59 1.30 -10.92 13.98
N MET A 60 2.26 -11.64 13.40
CA MET A 60 3.69 -11.36 13.61
C MET A 60 4.09 -9.99 13.08
N HIS A 61 3.59 -9.60 11.89
CA HIS A 61 3.82 -8.25 11.37
C HIS A 61 3.15 -7.17 12.24
N GLY A 62 1.93 -7.44 12.73
CA GLY A 62 1.26 -6.53 13.67
C GLY A 62 2.02 -6.37 14.99
N LEU A 63 2.57 -7.46 15.55
CA LEU A 63 3.42 -7.43 16.74
C LEU A 63 4.72 -6.65 16.46
N TYR A 64 5.37 -6.95 15.35
CA TYR A 64 6.55 -6.21 14.89
C TYR A 64 6.29 -4.69 14.81
N THR A 65 5.17 -4.30 14.21
CA THR A 65 4.77 -2.88 14.11
C THR A 65 4.53 -2.27 15.49
N ARG A 66 3.83 -2.97 16.40
CA ARG A 66 3.57 -2.47 17.77
C ARG A 66 4.84 -2.22 18.58
N ILE A 67 5.89 -2.98 18.31
CA ILE A 67 7.18 -2.79 18.98
C ILE A 67 7.99 -1.71 18.27
N THR A 68 8.12 -1.79 16.95
CA THR A 68 9.12 -1.04 16.18
C THR A 68 8.58 0.18 15.44
N ASP A 69 7.26 0.39 15.38
CA ASP A 69 6.61 1.41 14.55
C ASP A 69 6.82 1.23 13.02
N LYS A 70 7.39 0.12 12.57
CA LYS A 70 7.73 -0.12 11.16
C LYS A 70 6.61 -0.84 10.40
N CYS A 71 5.43 -0.21 10.33
CA CYS A 71 4.31 -0.70 9.55
C CYS A 71 4.65 -0.76 8.06
N GLY A 72 4.35 -1.88 7.40
CA GLY A 72 4.70 -2.10 6.00
C GLY A 72 6.12 -2.66 5.77
N PHE A 73 6.91 -2.90 6.83
CA PHE A 73 8.28 -3.44 6.73
C PHE A 73 8.46 -4.81 7.37
N GLY A 74 7.39 -5.42 7.88
CA GLY A 74 7.32 -6.83 8.29
C GLY A 74 7.09 -7.77 7.09
N SER A 75 6.59 -9.00 7.34
CA SER A 75 6.18 -9.99 6.31
C SER A 75 7.21 -10.27 5.20
N ARG A 76 8.52 -10.24 5.52
CA ARG A 76 9.58 -10.36 4.49
C ARG A 76 9.54 -11.69 3.73
N ALA A 77 9.42 -12.83 4.44
CA ALA A 77 9.38 -14.15 3.80
C ALA A 77 8.13 -14.32 2.94
N THR A 78 6.98 -13.91 3.47
CA THR A 78 5.68 -13.91 2.78
C THR A 78 5.73 -13.10 1.49
N THR A 79 6.30 -11.90 1.54
CA THR A 79 6.43 -11.06 0.35
C THR A 79 7.34 -11.69 -0.70
N ARG A 80 8.51 -12.26 -0.32
CA ARG A 80 9.38 -12.96 -1.26
C ARG A 80 8.68 -14.15 -1.94
N LYS A 81 7.81 -14.87 -1.21
CA LYS A 81 7.00 -15.93 -1.81
C LYS A 81 6.01 -15.35 -2.83
N PHE A 82 5.33 -14.26 -2.46
CA PHE A 82 4.38 -13.57 -3.33
C PHE A 82 5.02 -12.99 -4.61
N LEU A 83 6.29 -12.58 -4.57
CA LEU A 83 7.00 -12.13 -5.79
C LEU A 83 7.02 -13.19 -6.88
N LYS A 84 7.07 -14.48 -6.53
CA LYS A 84 7.01 -15.58 -7.52
C LYS A 84 5.65 -15.61 -8.22
N GLU A 85 4.57 -15.38 -7.48
CA GLU A 85 3.21 -15.31 -8.02
C GLU A 85 3.05 -14.09 -8.94
N ILE A 86 3.71 -12.96 -8.62
CA ILE A 86 3.79 -11.79 -9.53
C ILE A 86 4.52 -12.17 -10.82
N ASP A 87 5.68 -12.84 -10.72
CA ASP A 87 6.46 -13.25 -11.88
C ASP A 87 5.71 -14.26 -12.77
N GLU A 88 4.98 -15.21 -12.17
CA GLU A 88 4.14 -16.19 -12.87
C GLU A 88 2.94 -15.54 -13.56
N TYR A 89 2.27 -14.60 -12.89
CA TYR A 89 1.16 -13.85 -13.47
C TYR A 89 1.63 -12.89 -14.56
N ALA A 90 2.86 -12.38 -14.46
CA ALA A 90 3.51 -11.44 -15.38
C ALA A 90 2.61 -10.25 -15.74
N PRO A 91 2.25 -9.39 -14.77
CA PRO A 91 1.35 -8.28 -15.01
C PRO A 91 1.98 -7.20 -15.90
N ASP A 92 1.19 -6.62 -16.78
CA ASP A 92 1.55 -5.44 -17.58
C ASP A 92 1.45 -4.15 -16.74
N LEU A 93 0.66 -4.19 -15.63
CA LEU A 93 0.43 -3.09 -14.71
C LEU A 93 0.11 -3.61 -13.32
N ILE A 94 0.69 -2.97 -12.30
CA ILE A 94 0.31 -3.21 -10.90
C ILE A 94 -0.52 -2.03 -10.39
N GLN A 95 -1.72 -2.33 -9.86
CA GLN A 95 -2.55 -1.36 -9.16
C GLN A 95 -2.47 -1.59 -7.65
N LEU A 96 -2.06 -0.56 -6.91
CA LEU A 96 -1.93 -0.59 -5.46
C LEU A 96 -3.09 0.14 -4.79
N HIS A 97 -3.51 -0.39 -3.62
CA HIS A 97 -4.49 0.25 -2.76
C HIS A 97 -3.93 0.41 -1.34
N ILE A 98 -4.54 -0.24 -0.33
CA ILE A 98 -4.11 -0.17 1.07
C ILE A 98 -2.86 -1.02 1.29
N MET A 99 -1.72 -0.37 1.53
CA MET A 99 -0.43 -1.05 1.74
C MET A 99 -0.07 -1.25 3.23
N HIS A 100 -0.81 -0.65 4.16
CA HIS A 100 -0.56 -0.70 5.62
C HIS A 100 -1.41 -1.76 6.37
N GLY A 101 -1.65 -2.91 5.79
CA GLY A 101 -2.50 -3.97 6.36
C GLY A 101 -1.77 -5.11 7.08
N TYR A 102 -0.48 -4.98 7.41
CA TYR A 102 0.36 -6.02 8.03
C TYR A 102 0.49 -7.31 7.21
N TYR A 103 0.53 -7.24 5.91
CA TYR A 103 0.52 -8.41 5.04
C TYR A 103 1.66 -8.45 4.00
N ILE A 104 2.32 -7.32 3.76
CA ILE A 104 3.33 -7.16 2.73
C ILE A 104 4.52 -6.35 3.24
N ASN A 105 5.70 -6.57 2.66
CA ASN A 105 6.89 -5.77 2.90
C ASN A 105 7.11 -4.82 1.72
N LEU A 106 7.07 -3.53 1.98
CA LEU A 106 7.17 -2.49 0.96
C LEU A 106 8.52 -2.51 0.25
N GLU A 107 9.62 -2.59 1.01
CA GLU A 107 10.96 -2.58 0.44
C GLU A 107 11.12 -3.69 -0.61
N ILE A 108 10.80 -4.93 -0.24
CA ILE A 108 10.91 -6.09 -1.12
C ILE A 108 9.98 -5.97 -2.35
N LEU A 109 8.76 -5.48 -2.16
CA LEU A 109 7.82 -5.30 -3.26
C LEU A 109 8.27 -4.22 -4.24
N PHE A 110 8.61 -3.03 -3.73
CA PHE A 110 8.97 -1.90 -4.59
C PHE A 110 10.33 -2.07 -5.28
N GLU A 111 11.31 -2.71 -4.63
CA GLU A 111 12.55 -3.13 -5.30
C GLU A 111 12.28 -4.08 -6.48
N HIS A 112 11.36 -5.02 -6.32
CA HIS A 112 10.97 -5.94 -7.39
C HIS A 112 10.26 -5.20 -8.54
N ILE A 113 9.31 -4.32 -8.23
CA ILE A 113 8.60 -3.48 -9.21
C ILE A 113 9.59 -2.65 -10.03
N LYS A 114 10.53 -1.98 -9.35
CA LYS A 114 11.60 -1.19 -10.00
C LYS A 114 12.47 -2.06 -10.90
N LYS A 115 12.95 -3.20 -10.39
CA LYS A 115 13.80 -4.14 -11.14
C LYS A 115 13.12 -4.67 -12.40
N LYS A 116 11.81 -4.90 -12.36
CA LYS A 116 11.01 -5.42 -13.48
C LYS A 116 10.47 -4.31 -14.37
N ASN A 117 10.64 -3.05 -13.98
CA ASN A 117 10.11 -1.87 -14.67
C ASN A 117 8.59 -1.97 -14.94
N ILE A 118 7.83 -2.41 -13.93
CA ILE A 118 6.37 -2.58 -14.05
C ILE A 118 5.69 -1.24 -13.73
N PRO A 119 4.84 -0.69 -14.62
CA PRO A 119 4.05 0.51 -14.36
C PRO A 119 3.14 0.33 -13.15
N VAL A 120 2.97 1.42 -12.37
CA VAL A 120 2.17 1.40 -11.14
C VAL A 120 1.07 2.47 -11.18
N VAL A 121 -0.16 2.04 -10.95
CA VAL A 121 -1.26 2.94 -10.57
C VAL A 121 -1.54 2.74 -9.08
N TRP A 122 -1.38 3.78 -8.26
CA TRP A 122 -1.62 3.68 -6.83
C TRP A 122 -2.80 4.54 -6.39
N THR A 123 -3.89 3.91 -6.00
CA THR A 123 -5.05 4.60 -5.45
C THR A 123 -4.85 4.85 -3.96
N PHE A 124 -4.67 6.11 -3.58
CA PHE A 124 -4.60 6.54 -2.19
C PHE A 124 -6.00 6.64 -1.59
N HIS A 125 -6.19 6.03 -0.43
CA HIS A 125 -7.43 6.10 0.34
C HIS A 125 -7.27 6.92 1.64
N ASP A 126 -6.03 7.22 2.00
CA ASP A 126 -5.62 8.01 3.16
C ASP A 126 -4.22 8.60 2.93
N CYS A 127 -3.65 9.22 3.96
CA CYS A 127 -2.37 9.91 3.87
C CYS A 127 -1.16 9.03 4.26
N TRP A 128 -1.37 7.78 4.64
CA TRP A 128 -0.30 6.93 5.17
C TRP A 128 0.91 6.79 4.24
N ALA A 129 0.70 6.78 2.93
CA ALA A 129 1.76 6.61 1.96
C ALA A 129 2.86 7.69 2.07
N PHE A 130 2.50 8.92 2.38
CA PHE A 130 3.43 10.05 2.45
C PHE A 130 3.67 10.60 3.87
N THR A 131 3.18 9.91 4.91
CA THR A 131 3.48 10.21 6.32
C THR A 131 4.47 9.21 6.90
N GLY A 132 5.06 9.52 8.06
CA GLY A 132 5.94 8.59 8.77
C GLY A 132 5.20 7.53 9.58
N HIS A 133 3.92 7.76 9.93
CA HIS A 133 3.15 6.87 10.80
C HIS A 133 1.67 6.86 10.45
N CYS A 134 0.99 8.00 10.69
CA CYS A 134 -0.46 8.09 10.73
C CYS A 134 -1.11 8.15 9.33
N PRO A 135 -2.29 7.55 9.12
CA PRO A 135 -3.08 7.73 7.92
C PRO A 135 -3.86 9.07 7.88
N TYR A 136 -4.06 9.70 9.05
CA TYR A 136 -4.78 10.97 9.20
C TYR A 136 -4.05 11.87 10.20
N PHE A 137 -3.57 13.01 9.75
CA PHE A 137 -2.81 13.98 10.56
C PHE A 137 -3.57 15.29 10.81
N ASP A 138 -4.66 15.50 10.11
CA ASP A 138 -5.49 16.70 10.15
C ASP A 138 -6.18 16.91 11.49
N LEU A 139 -6.50 15.85 12.23
CA LEU A 139 -7.07 15.92 13.59
C LEU A 139 -6.21 16.71 14.58
N ILE A 140 -4.89 16.69 14.40
CA ILE A 140 -3.93 17.40 15.25
C ILE A 140 -3.21 18.53 14.51
N HIS A 141 -3.65 18.85 13.28
CA HIS A 141 -3.04 19.87 12.43
C HIS A 141 -1.53 19.70 12.23
N CYS A 142 -1.05 18.45 12.12
CA CYS A 142 0.36 18.14 11.97
C CYS A 142 0.87 18.48 10.57
N GLU A 143 1.92 19.27 10.46
CA GLU A 143 2.56 19.66 9.20
C GLU A 143 3.90 18.95 8.95
N LYS A 144 4.37 18.11 9.90
CA LYS A 144 5.69 17.44 9.83
C LYS A 144 5.86 16.56 8.58
N TRP A 145 4.76 15.98 8.08
CA TRP A 145 4.78 15.12 6.89
C TRP A 145 5.29 15.80 5.62
N LYS A 146 5.27 17.12 5.53
CA LYS A 146 5.74 17.89 4.37
C LYS A 146 7.27 17.86 4.25
N THR A 147 7.97 17.93 5.36
CA THR A 147 9.43 18.10 5.40
C THR A 147 10.18 16.95 6.09
N GLY A 148 9.49 16.14 6.89
CA GLY A 148 10.03 14.98 7.61
C GLY A 148 9.26 14.72 8.88
N CYS A 149 8.74 13.50 9.06
CA CYS A 149 8.08 13.10 10.31
C CYS A 149 9.12 12.81 11.41
N TYR A 150 8.78 13.12 12.64
CA TYR A 150 9.54 12.80 13.86
C TYR A 150 8.66 13.07 15.08
N ASP A 151 8.95 12.41 16.22
CA ASP A 151 8.21 12.57 17.48
C ASP A 151 6.69 12.58 17.25
N CYS A 152 6.16 11.44 16.74
CA CYS A 152 4.78 11.35 16.30
C CYS A 152 3.81 11.33 17.48
N GLU A 153 3.03 12.39 17.64
CA GLU A 153 2.00 12.50 18.68
C GLU A 153 0.92 11.42 18.55
N GLN A 154 0.70 10.92 17.31
CA GLN A 154 -0.29 9.90 17.00
C GLN A 154 0.27 8.46 17.03
N LYS A 155 1.50 8.22 17.51
CA LYS A 155 2.11 6.87 17.44
C LYS A 155 1.29 5.78 18.14
N ARG A 156 0.43 6.13 19.07
CA ARG A 156 -0.47 5.20 19.77
C ARG A 156 -1.80 4.98 19.03
N HIS A 157 -2.09 5.76 17.98
CA HIS A 157 -3.19 5.52 17.06
C HIS A 157 -2.81 4.54 15.95
N HIS A 158 -3.74 4.20 15.08
CA HIS A 158 -3.46 3.26 13.99
C HIS A 158 -2.47 3.85 12.96
N PRO A 159 -1.46 3.06 12.55
CA PRO A 159 -1.01 1.72 12.98
C PRO A 159 -0.21 1.77 14.31
N THR A 160 -0.81 1.31 15.39
CA THR A 160 -0.32 1.52 16.76
C THR A 160 1.11 1.06 16.98
N SER A 161 1.96 1.94 17.55
CA SER A 161 3.25 1.61 18.15
C SER A 161 3.24 1.89 19.66
N LEU A 162 3.72 0.93 20.45
CA LEU A 162 3.69 0.99 21.91
C LEU A 162 5.05 1.38 22.50
N ILE A 163 6.15 1.03 21.82
CA ILE A 163 7.51 1.18 22.35
C ILE A 163 8.25 2.29 21.59
N PHE A 164 8.66 2.01 20.36
CA PHE A 164 9.48 2.93 19.59
C PHE A 164 8.65 3.91 18.77
N ASP A 165 9.23 5.05 18.46
CA ASP A 165 8.79 5.96 17.43
C ASP A 165 9.83 5.93 16.31
N ASN A 166 9.48 5.31 15.19
CA ASN A 166 10.30 5.28 13.99
C ASN A 166 9.67 6.12 12.87
N SER A 167 8.82 7.10 13.20
CA SER A 167 8.15 7.94 12.20
C SER A 167 9.14 8.65 11.27
N LYS A 168 10.31 9.09 11.79
CA LYS A 168 11.38 9.66 10.95
C LYS A 168 11.92 8.65 9.94
N TRP A 169 12.33 7.48 10.42
CA TRP A 169 12.85 6.42 9.57
C TRP A 169 11.82 5.96 8.53
N ASN A 170 10.56 5.80 8.93
CA ASN A 170 9.48 5.40 8.03
C ASN A 170 9.27 6.43 6.92
N TRP A 171 9.30 7.72 7.25
CA TRP A 171 9.13 8.80 6.28
C TRP A 171 10.29 8.83 5.27
N GLU A 172 11.54 8.77 5.76
CA GLU A 172 12.73 8.73 4.93
C GLU A 172 12.74 7.49 4.03
N LYS A 173 12.42 6.31 4.59
CA LYS A 173 12.40 5.05 3.83
C LYS A 173 11.28 5.00 2.79
N LYS A 174 10.11 5.52 3.10
CA LYS A 174 9.01 5.64 2.13
C LYS A 174 9.37 6.62 1.01
N LYS A 175 9.98 7.74 1.34
CA LYS A 175 10.48 8.70 0.35
C LYS A 175 11.45 8.01 -0.62
N GLU A 176 12.47 7.32 -0.13
CA GLU A 176 13.42 6.56 -0.93
C GLU A 176 12.71 5.54 -1.85
N LEU A 177 11.76 4.78 -1.29
CA LEU A 177 11.09 3.72 -2.03
C LEU A 177 10.14 4.24 -3.11
N PHE A 178 9.39 5.30 -2.83
CA PHE A 178 8.24 5.70 -3.65
C PHE A 178 8.58 6.79 -4.69
N THR A 179 9.64 7.57 -4.49
CA THR A 179 10.03 8.61 -5.46
C THR A 179 10.77 8.07 -6.69
N GLU A 180 11.24 6.84 -6.63
CA GLU A 180 12.01 6.20 -7.73
C GLU A 180 11.22 5.13 -8.48
N ILE A 181 9.90 5.10 -8.34
CA ILE A 181 9.05 4.13 -9.08
C ILE A 181 8.90 4.64 -10.51
N PRO A 182 9.29 3.86 -11.52
CA PRO A 182 9.04 4.22 -12.91
C PRO A 182 7.53 4.21 -13.19
N ASP A 183 7.08 5.16 -14.00
CA ASP A 183 5.67 5.26 -14.44
C ASP A 183 4.63 5.15 -13.30
N LEU A 184 4.89 5.92 -12.21
CA LEU A 184 3.95 6.00 -11.10
C LEU A 184 2.83 7.00 -11.40
N THR A 185 1.60 6.51 -11.41
CA THR A 185 0.38 7.33 -11.43
C THR A 185 -0.34 7.20 -10.09
N ILE A 186 -0.68 8.33 -9.46
CA ILE A 186 -1.45 8.36 -8.21
C ILE A 186 -2.89 8.75 -8.51
N VAL A 187 -3.82 7.97 -8.01
CA VAL A 187 -5.26 8.26 -8.08
C VAL A 187 -5.75 8.61 -6.68
N THR A 188 -6.51 9.69 -6.56
CA THR A 188 -7.10 10.13 -5.30
C THR A 188 -8.62 10.27 -5.41
N PRO A 189 -9.41 9.94 -4.37
CA PRO A 189 -10.87 10.03 -4.39
C PRO A 189 -11.37 11.47 -4.25
N SER A 190 -10.50 12.43 -3.98
CA SER A 190 -10.89 13.83 -3.77
C SER A 190 -9.79 14.82 -4.16
N LYS A 191 -10.21 16.02 -4.56
CA LYS A 191 -9.30 17.15 -4.81
C LYS A 191 -8.51 17.55 -3.55
N TRP A 192 -9.09 17.36 -2.37
CA TRP A 192 -8.40 17.60 -1.09
C TRP A 192 -7.17 16.69 -0.96
N LEU A 193 -7.33 15.37 -1.11
CA LEU A 193 -6.21 14.44 -1.01
C LEU A 193 -5.18 14.66 -2.14
N ALA A 194 -5.63 14.98 -3.36
CA ALA A 194 -4.73 15.36 -4.44
C ALA A 194 -3.88 16.60 -4.08
N GLY A 195 -4.49 17.59 -3.44
CA GLY A 195 -3.79 18.78 -2.96
C GLY A 195 -2.74 18.47 -1.89
N LEU A 196 -2.97 17.48 -1.02
CA LEU A 196 -1.98 17.02 -0.04
C LEU A 196 -0.83 16.26 -0.72
N VAL A 197 -1.13 15.36 -1.64
CA VAL A 197 -0.09 14.61 -2.38
C VAL A 197 0.86 15.57 -3.10
N LYS A 198 0.34 16.63 -3.71
CA LYS A 198 1.16 17.66 -4.37
C LYS A 198 2.10 18.43 -3.43
N GLN A 199 1.84 18.41 -2.13
CA GLN A 199 2.69 19.03 -1.11
C GLN A 199 3.64 18.04 -0.44
N SER A 200 3.54 16.76 -0.78
CA SER A 200 4.33 15.68 -0.17
C SER A 200 5.60 15.38 -1.00
N PHE A 201 6.42 14.47 -0.50
CA PHE A 201 7.60 14.01 -1.22
C PHE A 201 7.30 13.20 -2.51
N ILE A 202 6.03 12.86 -2.77
CA ILE A 202 5.59 12.14 -3.98
C ILE A 202 5.03 13.12 -5.04
N SER A 203 5.20 14.41 -4.85
CA SER A 203 4.63 15.47 -5.72
C SER A 203 4.99 15.37 -7.20
N ASN A 204 6.08 14.68 -7.55
CA ASN A 204 6.53 14.49 -8.93
C ASN A 204 5.81 13.36 -9.68
N ALA A 205 5.01 12.55 -9.00
CA ALA A 205 4.20 11.54 -9.67
C ALA A 205 3.06 12.20 -10.49
N CYS A 206 2.58 11.50 -11.51
CA CYS A 206 1.34 11.90 -12.18
C CYS A 206 0.15 11.74 -11.22
N ILE A 207 -0.68 12.79 -11.02
CA ILE A 207 -1.79 12.83 -10.06
C ILE A 207 -3.08 13.20 -10.80
#